data_72ba04cdfef1c9dedce7a647237381e3
#
_entry.id   72ba04cdfef1c9dedce7a647237381e3
#
_cell.length_a   1.000
_cell.length_b   1.000
_cell.length_c   1.000
_cell.angle_alpha   90.00
_cell.angle_beta   90.00
_cell.angle_gamma   90.00
#
_symmetry.space_group_name_H-M   'P 1'
#
loop_
_entity.id
_entity.type
_entity.pdbx_description
1 polymer ?
#
loop_
_entity_poly.entity_id
_entity_poly.type
_entity_poly.pdbx_seq_one_letter_code
_entity_poly.pdbx_strand_id
1 'polypeptide(L)' 'MLRKDQVESQLDQLQLEVERLKSSLVVPTEPGDVGTPIQVVVNALQSIENQIDTIINLIQLED' A
#
# COMPACT_ATOMS: atom_id res chain seq x y z
N MET A 1 -14.24 -3.58 21.81
CA MET A 1 -14.07 -2.21 21.43
C MET A 1 -12.79 -2.00 20.64
N LEU A 2 -12.90 -1.31 19.55
CA LEU A 2 -11.73 -1.05 18.71
C LEU A 2 -10.89 0.06 19.31
N ARG A 3 -9.62 -0.16 19.36
CA ARG A 3 -8.68 0.85 19.85
C ARG A 3 -8.07 1.56 18.67
N LYS A 4 -8.19 2.86 18.70
CA LYS A 4 -7.76 3.69 17.61
C LYS A 4 -6.27 3.51 17.32
N ASP A 5 -5.46 3.56 18.35
CA ASP A 5 -4.03 3.44 18.17
C ASP A 5 -3.65 2.05 17.66
N GLN A 6 -4.38 1.04 18.09
CA GLN A 6 -4.09 -0.31 17.63
C GLN A 6 -4.44 -0.46 16.16
N VAL A 7 -5.58 0.09 15.77
CA VAL A 7 -5.98 0.04 14.37
C VAL A 7 -4.99 0.81 13.50
N GLU A 8 -4.59 1.97 13.98
CA GLU A 8 -3.65 2.78 13.26
C GLU A 8 -2.32 2.05 13.07
N SER A 9 -1.90 1.36 14.11
CA SER A 9 -0.64 0.63 14.05
C SER A 9 -0.71 -0.48 13.00
N GLN A 10 -1.84 -1.15 12.94
CA GLN A 10 -2.01 -2.21 11.97
C GLN A 10 -2.04 -1.67 10.55
N LEU A 11 -2.70 -0.56 10.38
CA LEU A 11 -2.74 0.06 9.06
C LEU A 11 -1.37 0.55 8.63
N ASP A 12 -0.62 1.07 9.57
CA ASP A 12 0.75 1.51 9.30
C ASP A 12 1.59 0.35 8.81
N GLN A 13 1.47 -0.77 9.49
CA GLN A 13 2.21 -1.95 9.12
C GLN A 13 1.81 -2.43 7.74
N LEU A 14 0.53 -2.41 7.47
CA LEU A 14 0.03 -2.83 6.18
C LEU A 14 0.57 -1.92 5.08
N GLN A 15 0.59 -0.64 5.35
CA GLN A 15 1.12 0.33 4.40
C GLN A 15 2.58 0.05 4.09
N LEU A 16 3.33 -0.29 5.12
CA LEU A 16 4.74 -0.59 4.96
C LEU A 16 4.93 -1.83 4.10
N GLU A 17 4.10 -2.82 4.32
CA GLU A 17 4.20 -4.04 3.55
C GLU A 17 3.86 -3.81 2.08
N VAL A 18 2.87 -2.99 1.85
CA VAL A 18 2.50 -2.65 0.48
C VAL A 18 3.65 -1.91 -0.20
N GLU A 19 4.29 -1.03 0.54
CA GLU A 19 5.41 -0.29 -0.01
C GLU A 19 6.58 -1.20 -0.32
N ARG A 20 6.81 -2.16 0.53
CA ARG A 20 7.86 -3.14 0.29
C ARG A 20 7.58 -3.94 -0.96
N LEU A 21 6.34 -4.34 -1.12
CA LEU A 21 5.94 -5.09 -2.30
C LEU A 21 6.15 -4.25 -3.54
N LYS A 22 5.76 -2.99 -3.49
CA LYS A 22 5.95 -2.10 -4.62
C LYS A 22 7.43 -1.99 -4.98
N SER A 23 8.26 -1.81 -3.99
CA SER A 23 9.69 -1.71 -4.22
C SER A 23 10.25 -2.99 -4.81
N SER A 24 9.75 -4.10 -4.33
CA SER A 24 10.20 -5.38 -4.81
C SER A 24 9.82 -5.61 -6.26
N LEU A 25 8.68 -5.08 -6.65
CA LEU A 25 8.20 -5.26 -8.01
C LEU A 25 8.86 -4.32 -8.99
N VAL A 26 9.36 -3.20 -8.51
CA VAL A 26 10.05 -2.25 -9.37
C VAL A 26 11.48 -2.73 -9.54
N VAL A 27 11.63 -3.82 -10.21
CA VAL A 27 12.95 -4.36 -10.50
C VAL A 27 13.28 -4.01 -11.95
N PRO A 28 14.51 -3.64 -12.21
CA PRO A 28 14.89 -3.37 -13.60
C PRO A 28 14.69 -4.63 -14.43
N THR A 29 13.72 -4.55 -15.29
CA THR A 29 13.42 -5.67 -16.14
C THR A 29 14.25 -5.59 -17.40
N GLU A 30 14.46 -6.73 -17.98
CA GLU A 30 15.19 -6.78 -19.21
C GLU A 30 14.38 -6.19 -20.34
N PRO A 31 15.07 -5.59 -21.29
CA PRO A 31 14.37 -5.04 -22.45
C PRO A 31 13.63 -6.14 -23.19
N GLY A 32 12.47 -5.84 -23.58
CA GLY A 32 11.64 -6.81 -24.27
C GLY A 32 10.74 -7.59 -23.36
N ASP A 33 10.93 -7.43 -22.08
CA ASP A 33 10.05 -8.10 -21.15
C ASP A 33 8.70 -7.41 -21.07
N VAL A 34 7.71 -8.17 -20.72
CA VAL A 34 6.36 -7.65 -20.64
C VAL A 34 6.17 -6.98 -19.30
N GLY A 35 6.26 -5.68 -19.27
CA GLY A 35 6.08 -4.94 -18.02
C GLY A 35 4.63 -4.68 -17.68
N THR A 36 3.73 -5.03 -18.56
CA THR A 36 2.33 -4.71 -18.34
C THR A 36 1.76 -5.35 -17.09
N PRO A 37 1.96 -6.66 -16.85
CA PRO A 37 1.42 -7.24 -15.63
C PRO A 37 1.99 -6.61 -14.37
N ILE A 38 3.26 -6.25 -14.40
CA ILE A 38 3.88 -5.62 -13.24
C ILE A 38 3.25 -4.27 -13.02
N GLN A 39 3.02 -3.53 -14.08
CA GLN A 39 2.42 -2.21 -13.97
C GLN A 39 1.03 -2.30 -13.37
N VAL A 40 0.27 -3.30 -13.77
CA VAL A 40 -1.08 -3.49 -13.23
C VAL A 40 -1.01 -3.76 -11.75
N VAL A 41 -0.07 -4.59 -11.33
CA VAL A 41 0.07 -4.92 -9.92
C VAL A 41 0.50 -3.68 -9.14
N VAL A 42 1.43 -2.92 -9.67
CA VAL A 42 1.88 -1.70 -9.01
C VAL A 42 0.73 -0.73 -8.86
N ASN A 43 -0.09 -0.60 -9.89
CA ASN A 43 -1.24 0.28 -9.82
C ASN A 43 -2.22 -0.17 -8.76
N ALA A 44 -2.43 -1.48 -8.66
CA ALA A 44 -3.33 -2.01 -7.65
C ALA A 44 -2.79 -1.75 -6.25
N LEU A 45 -1.50 -1.92 -6.07
CA LEU A 45 -0.88 -1.66 -4.78
C LEU A 45 -0.96 -0.18 -4.42
N GLN A 46 -0.80 0.67 -5.41
CA GLN A 46 -0.92 2.10 -5.20
C GLN A 46 -2.33 2.45 -4.74
N SER A 47 -3.32 1.82 -5.33
CA SER A 47 -4.71 2.05 -4.95
C SER A 47 -4.95 1.61 -3.52
N ILE A 48 -4.39 0.46 -3.15
CA ILE A 48 -4.53 -0.03 -1.80
C ILE A 48 -3.87 0.93 -0.82
N GLU A 49 -2.71 1.43 -1.17
CA GLU A 49 -2.00 2.38 -0.33
C GLU A 49 -2.84 3.63 -0.10
N ASN A 50 -3.49 4.10 -1.16
CA ASN A 50 -4.33 5.29 -1.05
C ASN A 50 -5.50 5.03 -0.13
N GLN A 51 -6.07 3.85 -0.20
CA GLN A 51 -7.19 3.51 0.67
C GLN A 51 -6.76 3.42 2.12
N ILE A 52 -5.60 2.85 2.36
CA ILE A 52 -5.08 2.78 3.72
C ILE A 52 -4.88 4.19 4.27
N ASP A 53 -4.30 5.05 3.46
CA ASP A 53 -4.09 6.43 3.88
C ASP A 53 -5.40 7.12 4.22
N THR A 54 -6.42 6.89 3.41
CA THR A 54 -7.72 7.47 3.65
C THR A 54 -8.30 6.98 4.97
N ILE A 55 -8.16 5.68 5.23
CA ILE A 55 -8.69 5.12 6.46
C ILE A 55 -7.96 5.71 7.67
N ILE A 56 -6.65 5.85 7.56
CA ILE A 56 -5.88 6.43 8.66
C ILE A 56 -6.36 7.85 8.93
N ASN A 57 -6.57 8.61 7.88
CA ASN A 57 -7.05 9.98 8.04
C ASN A 57 -8.42 10.02 8.71
N LEU A 58 -9.29 9.11 8.31
CA LEU A 58 -10.62 9.06 8.91
C LEU A 58 -10.54 8.72 10.39
N ILE A 59 -9.65 7.82 10.74
CA ILE A 59 -9.48 7.44 12.13
C ILE A 59 -8.99 8.63 12.94
N GLN A 60 -8.06 9.38 12.38
CA GLN A 60 -7.52 10.54 13.07
C GLN A 60 -8.56 11.63 13.24
N LEU A 61 -9.44 11.75 12.27
CA LEU A 61 -10.49 12.76 12.36
C LEU A 61 -11.54 12.42 13.38
N GLU A 62 -11.65 11.15 13.69
CA GLU A 62 -12.69 10.67 14.60
C GLU A 62 -12.39 10.98 16.05
N ASP A 63 -11.30 11.52 16.33
CA ASP A 63 -10.90 11.79 17.70
C ASP A 63 -11.93 12.67 18.49
#